data_66d52ca1b4dc060016dfcf5c4f30095c
#
_entry.id   66d52ca1b4dc060016dfcf5c4f30095c
#
_cell.length_a   1.000
_cell.length_b   1.000
_cell.length_c   1.000
_cell.angle_alpha   90.00
_cell.angle_beta   90.00
_cell.angle_gamma   90.00
#
_symmetry.space_group_name_H-M   'P 1'
#
loop_
_entity.id
_entity.type
_entity.pdbx_description
1 polymer ?
#
loop_
_entity_poly.entity_id
_entity_poly.type
_entity_poly.pdbx_seq_one_letter_code
_entity_poly.pdbx_strand_id
1 'polypeptide(L)'
;MNTTIIYSIDGNIGSGKSTLYKDLQEYYKDNNDIGFCPEPVDNWSSIIDKDGVPILTNLYKDTKQYAFRFQMMAYISRLHLLKSIIKKNKYKVIICERSVQTDRNVFAKMLYDDNMIEHDEYQIYTMWFNEFLDELKIEGIIYVNASPEVCFDRVKIRGRDGENIPLDYLQKCHDYHESWLESIENKITIEANIDTSVVENQNKRIEWVNTIDKVISSKININNEISIETVNEINYSTLTFDGACRGNPSDLIGIGCLITNNDTVLCKKSDYYIMKNRGTNNVSEYMALIDGLQMAVEHNISNLNIEGDSQLIINQMTGKYNVKAENLKPLYEEAKLLAENFDNINYKHIKREYNKEADKLANEALDNVCPGCYPRLQENQQAHMDPDIGCLKN
;
A
#
# COMPACT_ATOMS: atom_id res chain seq x y z
N MET A 1 0.80 9.41 -3.44
CA MET A 1 0.77 8.26 -4.41
C MET A 1 -0.57 8.27 -5.11
N ASN A 2 -0.60 8.17 -6.45
CA ASN A 2 -1.86 7.90 -7.15
C ASN A 2 -2.35 6.52 -6.71
N THR A 3 -3.39 6.48 -5.89
CA THR A 3 -4.00 5.23 -5.46
C THR A 3 -4.66 4.56 -6.65
N THR A 4 -4.19 3.38 -7.04
CA THR A 4 -4.81 2.59 -8.11
C THR A 4 -6.25 2.23 -7.71
N ILE A 5 -7.21 2.55 -8.55
CA ILE A 5 -8.61 2.21 -8.35
C ILE A 5 -8.83 0.75 -8.72
N ILE A 6 -9.52 -0.02 -7.87
CA ILE A 6 -9.79 -1.44 -8.11
C ILE A 6 -11.27 -1.68 -8.30
N TYR A 7 -11.65 -2.27 -9.43
CA TYR A 7 -12.98 -2.82 -9.68
C TYR A 7 -12.95 -4.34 -9.70
N SER A 8 -13.98 -4.97 -9.15
CA SER A 8 -14.13 -6.43 -9.19
C SER A 8 -15.34 -6.83 -10.02
N ILE A 9 -15.17 -7.82 -10.89
CA ILE A 9 -16.28 -8.47 -11.62
C ILE A 9 -16.72 -9.66 -10.80
N ASP A 10 -17.87 -9.59 -10.18
CA ASP A 10 -18.41 -10.60 -9.29
C ASP A 10 -19.73 -11.20 -9.81
N GLY A 11 -20.12 -12.32 -9.27
CA GLY A 11 -21.33 -13.05 -9.65
C GLY A 11 -21.16 -14.56 -9.53
N ASN A 12 -22.22 -15.31 -9.74
CA ASN A 12 -22.27 -16.75 -9.54
C ASN A 12 -21.32 -17.52 -10.48
N ILE A 13 -21.07 -18.80 -10.21
CA ILE A 13 -20.37 -19.69 -11.12
C ILE A 13 -21.27 -19.89 -12.35
N GLY A 14 -20.71 -19.68 -13.55
CA GLY A 14 -21.50 -19.74 -14.79
C GLY A 14 -22.27 -18.48 -15.16
N SER A 15 -22.19 -17.38 -14.37
CA SER A 15 -22.94 -16.13 -14.66
C SER A 15 -22.46 -15.40 -15.92
N GLY A 16 -21.25 -15.66 -16.43
CA GLY A 16 -20.70 -15.00 -17.61
C GLY A 16 -19.58 -13.99 -17.33
N LYS A 17 -19.05 -13.93 -16.10
CA LYS A 17 -17.96 -13.04 -15.71
C LYS A 17 -16.74 -13.07 -16.63
N SER A 18 -16.23 -14.28 -16.91
CA SER A 18 -15.04 -14.45 -17.76
C SER A 18 -15.27 -13.97 -19.19
N THR A 19 -16.52 -14.00 -19.69
CA THR A 19 -16.89 -13.46 -20.98
C THR A 19 -16.83 -11.93 -20.94
N LEU A 20 -17.48 -11.32 -19.95
CA LEU A 20 -17.46 -9.87 -19.76
C LEU A 20 -16.03 -9.36 -19.50
N TYR A 21 -15.22 -10.09 -18.72
CA TYR A 21 -13.82 -9.77 -18.48
C TYR A 21 -13.01 -9.69 -19.79
N LYS A 22 -13.18 -10.67 -20.68
CA LYS A 22 -12.55 -10.67 -22.00
C LYS A 22 -13.04 -9.54 -22.90
N ASP A 23 -14.34 -9.21 -22.86
CA ASP A 23 -14.90 -8.09 -23.60
C ASP A 23 -14.29 -6.74 -23.16
N LEU A 24 -14.13 -6.56 -21.85
CA LEU A 24 -13.47 -5.39 -21.31
C LEU A 24 -11.98 -5.35 -21.65
N GLN A 25 -11.29 -6.50 -21.65
CA GLN A 25 -9.90 -6.58 -22.11
C GLN A 25 -9.75 -6.16 -23.56
N GLU A 26 -10.63 -6.62 -24.44
CA GLU A 26 -10.60 -6.23 -25.86
C GLU A 26 -10.97 -4.76 -26.04
N TYR A 27 -11.95 -4.25 -25.28
CA TYR A 27 -12.35 -2.84 -25.34
C TYR A 27 -11.23 -1.90 -24.91
N TYR A 28 -10.51 -2.23 -23.83
CA TYR A 28 -9.44 -1.40 -23.27
C TYR A 28 -8.03 -1.79 -23.75
N LYS A 29 -7.88 -2.63 -24.78
CA LYS A 29 -6.58 -3.15 -25.21
C LYS A 29 -5.52 -2.08 -25.53
N ASP A 30 -5.97 -0.91 -26.01
CA ASP A 30 -5.12 0.21 -26.37
C ASP A 30 -5.02 1.29 -25.25
N ASN A 31 -5.69 1.04 -24.09
CA ASN A 31 -5.69 1.96 -22.94
C ASN A 31 -4.65 1.51 -21.90
N ASN A 32 -3.54 2.25 -21.81
CA ASN A 32 -2.45 1.92 -20.89
C ASN A 32 -2.74 2.24 -19.43
N ASP A 33 -3.81 2.98 -19.12
CA ASP A 33 -4.20 3.34 -17.76
C ASP A 33 -5.01 2.24 -17.06
N ILE A 34 -5.53 1.25 -17.83
CA ILE A 34 -6.37 0.19 -17.31
C ILE A 34 -5.62 -1.15 -17.37
N GLY A 35 -5.50 -1.79 -16.21
CA GLY A 35 -4.92 -3.11 -16.04
C GLY A 35 -5.96 -4.17 -15.71
N PHE A 36 -5.59 -5.42 -15.88
CA PHE A 36 -6.46 -6.55 -15.67
C PHE A 36 -5.81 -7.59 -14.76
N CYS A 37 -6.58 -8.07 -13.76
CA CYS A 37 -6.18 -9.11 -12.83
C CYS A 37 -7.07 -10.35 -13.05
N PRO A 38 -6.59 -11.40 -13.72
CA PRO A 38 -7.39 -12.61 -13.99
C PRO A 38 -7.58 -13.44 -12.71
N GLU A 39 -8.55 -14.34 -12.74
CA GLU A 39 -8.68 -15.39 -11.73
C GLU A 39 -7.48 -16.36 -11.85
N PRO A 40 -6.74 -16.69 -10.77
CA PRO A 40 -5.50 -17.47 -10.85
C PRO A 40 -5.75 -18.99 -10.94
N VAL A 41 -6.67 -19.44 -11.80
CA VAL A 41 -7.09 -20.85 -11.94
C VAL A 41 -5.94 -21.77 -12.33
N ASP A 42 -5.03 -21.30 -13.18
CA ASP A 42 -3.86 -22.08 -13.60
C ASP A 42 -2.93 -22.38 -12.41
N ASN A 43 -2.77 -21.43 -11.48
CA ASN A 43 -2.02 -21.65 -10.25
C ASN A 43 -2.69 -22.72 -9.37
N TRP A 44 -4.02 -22.76 -9.34
CA TRP A 44 -4.75 -23.75 -8.55
C TRP A 44 -4.61 -25.15 -9.11
N SER A 45 -4.55 -25.29 -10.42
CA SER A 45 -4.36 -26.56 -11.10
C SER A 45 -2.97 -27.17 -10.86
N SER A 46 -1.99 -26.33 -10.52
CA SER A 46 -0.61 -26.79 -10.19
C SER A 46 -0.47 -27.31 -8.77
N ILE A 47 -1.45 -27.03 -7.88
CA ILE A 47 -1.47 -27.55 -6.52
C ILE A 47 -2.16 -28.90 -6.51
N ILE A 48 -1.35 -29.94 -6.42
CA ILE A 48 -1.79 -31.33 -6.49
C ILE A 48 -1.53 -32.05 -5.16
N ASP A 49 -2.32 -33.07 -4.85
CA ASP A 49 -2.05 -33.98 -3.75
C ASP A 49 -0.94 -35.00 -4.09
N LYS A 50 -0.65 -35.90 -3.17
CA LYS A 50 0.36 -36.98 -3.35
C LYS A 50 0.06 -37.93 -4.52
N ASP A 51 -1.19 -38.01 -4.92
CA ASP A 51 -1.68 -38.88 -6.01
C ASP A 51 -1.80 -38.12 -7.35
N GLY A 52 -1.36 -36.84 -7.38
CA GLY A 52 -1.35 -35.97 -8.55
C GLY A 52 -2.70 -35.34 -8.87
N VAL A 53 -3.69 -35.40 -7.96
CA VAL A 53 -5.02 -34.82 -8.18
C VAL A 53 -5.04 -33.33 -7.80
N PRO A 54 -5.53 -32.46 -8.70
CA PRO A 54 -5.63 -31.03 -8.41
C PRO A 54 -6.54 -30.71 -7.22
N ILE A 55 -6.18 -29.69 -6.45
CA ILE A 55 -6.91 -29.28 -5.24
C ILE A 55 -8.38 -28.93 -5.53
N LEU A 56 -8.69 -28.33 -6.67
CA LEU A 56 -10.06 -28.02 -7.08
C LEU A 56 -10.89 -29.30 -7.33
N THR A 57 -10.29 -30.31 -7.96
CA THR A 57 -10.93 -31.62 -8.15
C THR A 57 -11.18 -32.30 -6.80
N ASN A 58 -10.23 -32.22 -5.89
CA ASN A 58 -10.38 -32.75 -4.54
C ASN A 58 -11.46 -32.02 -3.74
N LEU A 59 -11.62 -30.69 -3.90
CA LEU A 59 -12.69 -29.92 -3.29
C LEU A 59 -14.08 -30.48 -3.68
N TYR A 60 -14.28 -30.76 -4.95
CA TYR A 60 -15.57 -31.32 -5.42
C TYR A 60 -15.81 -32.75 -4.98
N LYS A 61 -14.75 -33.54 -4.75
CA LYS A 61 -14.85 -34.92 -4.25
C LYS A 61 -15.13 -35.01 -2.76
N ASP A 62 -14.47 -34.18 -1.98
CA ASP A 62 -14.57 -34.16 -0.52
C ASP A 62 -14.47 -32.71 -0.02
N THR A 63 -15.60 -32.00 -0.10
CA THR A 63 -15.68 -30.60 0.29
C THR A 63 -15.26 -30.40 1.74
N LYS A 64 -15.68 -31.30 2.66
CA LYS A 64 -15.36 -31.18 4.09
C LYS A 64 -13.85 -31.18 4.36
N GLN A 65 -13.11 -32.04 3.66
CA GLN A 65 -11.67 -32.14 3.85
C GLN A 65 -10.89 -31.02 3.18
N TYR A 66 -11.41 -30.47 2.06
CA TYR A 66 -10.64 -29.55 1.21
C TYR A 66 -11.13 -28.12 1.22
N ALA A 67 -12.29 -27.79 1.83
CA ALA A 67 -12.87 -26.45 1.82
C ALA A 67 -11.90 -25.39 2.35
N PHE A 68 -11.40 -25.56 3.56
CA PHE A 68 -10.47 -24.59 4.17
C PHE A 68 -9.18 -24.44 3.36
N ARG A 69 -8.58 -25.57 2.96
CA ARG A 69 -7.33 -25.55 2.17
C ARG A 69 -7.51 -24.80 0.85
N PHE A 70 -8.63 -25.05 0.18
CA PHE A 70 -8.94 -24.39 -1.08
C PHE A 70 -9.21 -22.90 -0.88
N GLN A 71 -9.99 -22.51 0.12
CA GLN A 71 -10.30 -21.10 0.37
C GLN A 71 -9.05 -20.30 0.76
N MET A 72 -8.16 -20.85 1.58
CA MET A 72 -6.88 -20.22 1.91
C MET A 72 -5.99 -20.06 0.66
N MET A 73 -5.89 -21.09 -0.17
CA MET A 73 -5.13 -21.03 -1.42
C MET A 73 -5.72 -20.00 -2.40
N ALA A 74 -7.04 -20.00 -2.60
CA ALA A 74 -7.72 -19.05 -3.48
C ALA A 74 -7.49 -17.61 -3.02
N TYR A 75 -7.66 -17.34 -1.73
CA TYR A 75 -7.40 -16.04 -1.11
C TYR A 75 -5.96 -15.59 -1.32
N ILE A 76 -4.97 -16.40 -0.91
CA ILE A 76 -3.54 -16.03 -0.97
C ILE A 76 -3.08 -15.82 -2.41
N SER A 77 -3.47 -16.71 -3.34
CA SER A 77 -3.06 -16.59 -4.74
C SER A 77 -3.65 -15.35 -5.42
N ARG A 78 -4.91 -15.03 -5.15
CA ARG A 78 -5.59 -13.84 -5.66
C ARG A 78 -4.96 -12.57 -5.10
N LEU A 79 -4.72 -12.53 -3.79
CA LEU A 79 -4.04 -11.45 -3.10
C LEU A 79 -2.64 -11.20 -3.69
N HIS A 80 -1.84 -12.25 -3.82
CA HIS A 80 -0.49 -12.19 -4.38
C HIS A 80 -0.48 -11.61 -5.79
N LEU A 81 -1.37 -12.11 -6.67
CA LEU A 81 -1.44 -11.66 -8.05
C LEU A 81 -1.81 -10.17 -8.11
N LEU A 82 -2.85 -9.74 -7.39
CA LEU A 82 -3.28 -8.36 -7.37
C LEU A 82 -2.18 -7.43 -6.81
N LYS A 83 -1.55 -7.78 -5.68
CA LYS A 83 -0.42 -7.01 -5.12
C LYS A 83 0.75 -6.92 -6.11
N SER A 84 1.03 -7.98 -6.86
CA SER A 84 2.09 -7.99 -7.87
C SER A 84 1.82 -7.02 -9.04
N ILE A 85 0.54 -6.85 -9.41
CA ILE A 85 0.12 -5.92 -10.47
C ILE A 85 0.17 -4.48 -9.95
N ILE A 86 -0.35 -4.22 -8.75
CA ILE A 86 -0.32 -2.90 -8.10
C ILE A 86 1.13 -2.42 -7.93
N LYS A 87 2.03 -3.30 -7.46
CA LYS A 87 3.45 -2.97 -7.24
C LYS A 87 4.17 -2.48 -8.51
N LYS A 88 3.70 -2.85 -9.69
CA LYS A 88 4.25 -2.34 -10.95
C LYS A 88 3.94 -0.86 -11.16
N ASN A 89 3.02 -0.28 -10.40
CA ASN A 89 2.58 1.12 -10.43
C ASN A 89 2.34 1.66 -11.85
N LYS A 90 1.71 0.83 -12.70
CA LYS A 90 1.53 1.10 -14.12
C LYS A 90 0.12 1.58 -14.46
N TYR A 91 -0.88 1.14 -13.69
CA TYR A 91 -2.29 1.31 -14.02
C TYR A 91 -2.98 2.25 -13.04
N LYS A 92 -3.84 3.13 -13.56
CA LYS A 92 -4.75 3.96 -12.75
C LYS A 92 -5.94 3.15 -12.24
N VAL A 93 -6.41 2.20 -13.05
CA VAL A 93 -7.51 1.31 -12.72
C VAL A 93 -7.09 -0.14 -12.95
N ILE A 94 -7.46 -1.04 -12.06
CA ILE A 94 -7.33 -2.49 -12.23
C ILE A 94 -8.72 -3.12 -12.16
N ILE A 95 -9.06 -3.93 -13.17
CA ILE A 95 -10.29 -4.71 -13.21
C ILE A 95 -9.94 -6.17 -12.88
N CYS A 96 -10.49 -6.70 -11.79
CA CYS A 96 -10.24 -8.05 -11.32
C CYS A 96 -11.38 -8.99 -11.72
N GLU A 97 -11.06 -10.21 -12.14
CA GLU A 97 -12.05 -11.29 -12.18
C GLU A 97 -12.16 -11.93 -10.81
N ARG A 98 -13.22 -11.59 -10.07
CA ARG A 98 -13.46 -11.80 -8.64
C ARG A 98 -12.49 -11.06 -7.71
N SER A 99 -12.91 -10.92 -6.48
CA SER A 99 -12.14 -10.31 -5.41
C SER A 99 -11.93 -11.25 -4.24
N VAL A 100 -10.99 -10.89 -3.36
CA VAL A 100 -10.84 -11.57 -2.06
C VAL A 100 -12.08 -11.39 -1.18
N GLN A 101 -12.86 -10.32 -1.41
CA GLN A 101 -14.12 -10.08 -0.69
C GLN A 101 -15.20 -11.07 -1.11
N THR A 102 -15.26 -11.47 -2.38
CA THR A 102 -16.13 -12.56 -2.85
C THR A 102 -15.76 -13.86 -2.18
N ASP A 103 -14.46 -14.19 -2.12
CA ASP A 103 -14.00 -15.41 -1.46
C ASP A 103 -14.48 -15.47 -0.01
N ARG A 104 -14.39 -14.36 0.73
CA ARG A 104 -14.84 -14.29 2.13
C ARG A 104 -16.35 -14.29 2.29
N ASN A 105 -17.04 -13.36 1.60
CA ASN A 105 -18.46 -13.08 1.89
C ASN A 105 -19.41 -14.09 1.25
N VAL A 106 -18.97 -14.77 0.20
CA VAL A 106 -19.75 -15.79 -0.48
C VAL A 106 -19.23 -17.18 -0.16
N PHE A 107 -18.05 -17.55 -0.66
CA PHE A 107 -17.61 -18.93 -0.64
C PHE A 107 -17.18 -19.42 0.74
N ALA A 108 -16.28 -18.72 1.42
CA ALA A 108 -15.82 -19.13 2.74
C ALA A 108 -16.94 -19.05 3.78
N LYS A 109 -17.79 -17.99 3.70
CA LYS A 109 -18.93 -17.83 4.58
C LYS A 109 -19.96 -18.96 4.39
N MET A 110 -20.34 -19.25 3.15
CA MET A 110 -21.26 -20.32 2.81
C MET A 110 -20.76 -21.69 3.30
N LEU A 111 -19.47 -21.99 3.03
CA LEU A 111 -18.87 -23.26 3.46
C LEU A 111 -18.76 -23.38 4.98
N TYR A 112 -18.53 -22.28 5.68
CA TYR A 112 -18.57 -22.25 7.14
C TYR A 112 -20.00 -22.50 7.67
N ASP A 113 -21.00 -21.83 7.14
CA ASP A 113 -22.40 -21.97 7.55
C ASP A 113 -22.96 -23.39 7.26
N ASP A 114 -22.45 -24.03 6.21
CA ASP A 114 -22.74 -25.44 5.87
C ASP A 114 -21.89 -26.44 6.70
N ASN A 115 -21.10 -25.99 7.68
CA ASN A 115 -20.20 -26.81 8.50
C ASN A 115 -19.14 -27.58 7.69
N MET A 116 -18.78 -27.08 6.51
CA MET A 116 -17.68 -27.60 5.68
C MET A 116 -16.31 -27.02 6.05
N ILE A 117 -16.31 -25.88 6.74
CA ILE A 117 -15.14 -25.26 7.38
C ILE A 117 -15.38 -25.24 8.88
N GLU A 118 -14.42 -25.73 9.68
CA GLU A 118 -14.53 -25.73 11.15
C GLU A 118 -14.40 -24.30 11.71
N HIS A 119 -14.85 -24.12 12.96
CA HIS A 119 -14.89 -22.78 13.58
C HIS A 119 -13.50 -22.15 13.72
N ASP A 120 -12.50 -22.90 14.13
CA ASP A 120 -11.12 -22.45 14.25
C ASP A 120 -10.47 -22.17 12.89
N GLU A 121 -10.76 -23.00 11.87
CA GLU A 121 -10.34 -22.77 10.49
C GLU A 121 -10.90 -21.46 9.93
N TYR A 122 -12.19 -21.16 10.19
CA TYR A 122 -12.82 -19.92 9.75
C TYR A 122 -12.27 -18.69 10.51
N GLN A 123 -11.89 -18.85 11.78
CA GLN A 123 -11.21 -17.79 12.52
C GLN A 123 -9.83 -17.50 11.93
N ILE A 124 -9.05 -18.54 11.61
CA ILE A 124 -7.74 -18.39 10.95
C ILE A 124 -7.90 -17.68 9.60
N TYR A 125 -8.87 -18.11 8.78
CA TYR A 125 -9.17 -17.47 7.51
C TYR A 125 -9.49 -15.98 7.67
N THR A 126 -10.36 -15.64 8.62
CA THR A 126 -10.78 -14.25 8.88
C THR A 126 -9.64 -13.38 9.41
N MET A 127 -8.76 -13.95 10.25
CA MET A 127 -7.57 -13.24 10.75
C MET A 127 -6.65 -12.82 9.59
N TRP A 128 -6.33 -13.74 8.68
CA TRP A 128 -5.52 -13.43 7.50
C TRP A 128 -6.21 -12.47 6.55
N PHE A 129 -7.52 -12.59 6.37
CA PHE A 129 -8.28 -11.68 5.53
C PHE A 129 -8.20 -10.23 6.05
N ASN A 130 -8.39 -10.04 7.35
CA ASN A 130 -8.38 -8.70 7.96
C ASN A 130 -7.00 -8.04 7.93
N GLU A 131 -5.91 -8.81 8.00
CA GLU A 131 -4.53 -8.31 7.95
C GLU A 131 -4.23 -7.49 6.68
N PHE A 132 -4.84 -7.84 5.57
CA PHE A 132 -4.57 -7.20 4.28
C PHE A 132 -5.76 -6.42 3.69
N LEU A 133 -6.83 -6.23 4.48
CA LEU A 133 -8.06 -5.59 3.99
C LEU A 133 -7.84 -4.12 3.62
N ASP A 134 -7.08 -3.38 4.44
CA ASP A 134 -6.87 -1.94 4.27
C ASP A 134 -5.99 -1.62 3.07
N GLU A 135 -5.12 -2.54 2.67
CA GLU A 135 -4.24 -2.38 1.51
C GLU A 135 -4.97 -2.55 0.15
N LEU A 136 -6.16 -3.17 0.15
CA LEU A 136 -6.88 -3.59 -1.07
C LEU A 136 -8.33 -3.11 -1.08
N LYS A 137 -8.52 -1.81 -0.96
CA LYS A 137 -9.86 -1.21 -1.04
C LYS A 137 -10.41 -1.36 -2.46
N ILE A 138 -11.51 -2.12 -2.60
CA ILE A 138 -12.28 -2.20 -3.84
C ILE A 138 -13.19 -0.98 -3.92
N GLU A 139 -13.05 -0.20 -4.98
CA GLU A 139 -13.84 1.01 -5.24
C GLU A 139 -15.25 0.69 -5.71
N GLY A 140 -15.40 -0.37 -6.51
CA GLY A 140 -16.71 -0.75 -7.02
C GLY A 140 -16.78 -2.18 -7.49
N ILE A 141 -17.99 -2.71 -7.53
CA ILE A 141 -18.29 -4.07 -7.95
C ILE A 141 -19.13 -4.05 -9.23
N ILE A 142 -18.70 -4.80 -10.23
CA ILE A 142 -19.44 -5.09 -11.44
C ILE A 142 -20.10 -6.46 -11.22
N TYR A 143 -21.37 -6.43 -10.83
CA TYR A 143 -22.13 -7.63 -10.52
C TYR A 143 -22.80 -8.20 -11.76
N VAL A 144 -22.33 -9.38 -12.20
CA VAL A 144 -22.92 -10.13 -13.32
C VAL A 144 -24.01 -11.02 -12.74
N ASN A 145 -25.23 -10.48 -12.71
CA ASN A 145 -26.42 -11.14 -12.17
C ASN A 145 -27.01 -12.09 -13.18
N ALA A 146 -27.01 -13.38 -12.87
CA ALA A 146 -27.68 -14.43 -13.62
C ALA A 146 -28.34 -15.41 -12.64
N SER A 147 -29.56 -15.89 -13.01
CA SER A 147 -30.29 -16.82 -12.15
C SER A 147 -29.53 -18.15 -12.00
N PRO A 148 -29.73 -18.86 -10.89
CA PRO A 148 -29.09 -20.17 -10.65
C PRO A 148 -29.33 -21.19 -11.78
N GLU A 149 -30.51 -21.18 -12.38
CA GLU A 149 -30.86 -22.08 -13.49
C GLU A 149 -30.03 -21.77 -14.74
N VAL A 150 -29.93 -20.48 -15.10
CA VAL A 150 -29.09 -20.04 -16.23
C VAL A 150 -27.63 -20.36 -15.97
N CYS A 151 -27.17 -20.17 -14.77
CA CYS A 151 -25.80 -20.53 -14.36
C CYS A 151 -25.56 -22.03 -14.47
N PHE A 152 -26.51 -22.86 -14.03
CA PHE A 152 -26.44 -24.31 -14.08
C PHE A 152 -26.36 -24.86 -15.52
N ASP A 153 -27.19 -24.32 -16.41
CA ASP A 153 -27.17 -24.71 -17.82
C ASP A 153 -25.84 -24.34 -18.48
N ARG A 154 -25.32 -23.16 -18.18
CA ARG A 154 -24.01 -22.68 -18.69
C ARG A 154 -22.83 -23.49 -18.14
N VAL A 155 -22.88 -23.93 -16.88
CA VAL A 155 -21.87 -24.82 -16.29
C VAL A 155 -21.88 -26.18 -17.01
N LYS A 156 -23.04 -26.74 -17.26
CA LYS A 156 -23.17 -27.98 -18.01
C LYS A 156 -22.63 -27.89 -19.44
N ILE A 157 -22.97 -26.82 -20.16
CA ILE A 157 -22.47 -26.56 -21.52
C ILE A 157 -20.95 -26.40 -21.53
N ARG A 158 -20.38 -25.72 -20.52
CA ARG A 158 -18.95 -25.53 -20.39
C ARG A 158 -18.17 -26.81 -20.19
N GLY A 159 -18.73 -27.77 -19.44
CA GLY A 159 -18.25 -29.15 -19.31
C GLY A 159 -16.80 -29.30 -18.86
N ARG A 160 -16.37 -28.56 -17.85
CA ARG A 160 -15.02 -28.72 -17.28
C ARG A 160 -14.90 -30.06 -16.56
N ASP A 161 -13.79 -30.75 -16.75
CA ASP A 161 -13.51 -32.01 -16.09
C ASP A 161 -13.59 -31.91 -14.57
N GLY A 162 -14.40 -32.78 -13.95
CA GLY A 162 -14.61 -32.82 -12.50
C GLY A 162 -15.55 -31.76 -11.96
N GLU A 163 -16.06 -30.83 -12.75
CA GLU A 163 -16.98 -29.78 -12.32
C GLU A 163 -18.44 -30.27 -12.37
N ASN A 164 -18.87 -30.92 -11.29
CA ASN A 164 -20.27 -31.32 -11.14
C ASN A 164 -20.92 -30.49 -10.03
N ILE A 165 -21.38 -29.29 -10.38
CA ILE A 165 -21.97 -28.33 -9.44
C ILE A 165 -23.49 -28.48 -9.46
N PRO A 166 -24.12 -28.89 -8.37
CA PRO A 166 -25.57 -29.05 -8.32
C PRO A 166 -26.28 -27.68 -8.26
N LEU A 167 -27.53 -27.65 -8.67
CA LEU A 167 -28.33 -26.40 -8.72
C LEU A 167 -28.53 -25.76 -7.36
N ASP A 168 -28.72 -26.58 -6.31
CA ASP A 168 -28.87 -26.08 -4.94
C ASP A 168 -27.61 -25.35 -4.41
N TYR A 169 -26.41 -25.80 -4.83
CA TYR A 169 -25.16 -25.08 -4.54
C TYR A 169 -25.14 -23.73 -5.25
N LEU A 170 -25.54 -23.67 -6.52
CA LEU A 170 -25.62 -22.41 -7.27
C LEU A 170 -26.67 -21.47 -6.70
N GLN A 171 -27.81 -22.02 -6.20
CA GLN A 171 -28.80 -21.23 -5.49
C GLN A 171 -28.22 -20.58 -4.23
N LYS A 172 -27.53 -21.35 -3.40
CA LYS A 172 -26.84 -20.81 -2.22
C LYS A 172 -25.82 -19.75 -2.60
N CYS A 173 -24.97 -20.01 -3.58
CA CYS A 173 -24.01 -19.00 -4.06
C CYS A 173 -24.71 -17.69 -4.48
N HIS A 174 -25.85 -17.80 -5.16
CA HIS A 174 -26.65 -16.64 -5.56
C HIS A 174 -27.16 -15.87 -4.33
N ASP A 175 -27.76 -16.56 -3.38
CA ASP A 175 -28.32 -15.95 -2.17
C ASP A 175 -27.24 -15.23 -1.33
N TYR A 176 -26.04 -15.80 -1.22
CA TYR A 176 -24.90 -15.17 -0.57
C TYR A 176 -24.38 -13.94 -1.32
N HIS A 177 -24.37 -13.96 -2.67
CA HIS A 177 -24.04 -12.78 -3.46
C HIS A 177 -25.07 -11.67 -3.25
N GLU A 178 -26.36 -11.97 -3.34
CA GLU A 178 -27.42 -10.98 -3.15
C GLU A 178 -27.34 -10.36 -1.74
N SER A 179 -27.24 -11.18 -0.69
CA SER A 179 -27.14 -10.71 0.69
C SER A 179 -25.89 -9.83 0.92
N TRP A 180 -24.74 -10.21 0.39
CA TRP A 180 -23.53 -9.41 0.52
C TRP A 180 -23.63 -8.10 -0.24
N LEU A 181 -24.11 -8.15 -1.49
CA LEU A 181 -24.13 -7.02 -2.39
C LEU A 181 -25.28 -6.03 -2.08
N GLU A 182 -26.23 -6.39 -1.26
CA GLU A 182 -27.32 -5.49 -0.84
C GLU A 182 -26.79 -4.22 -0.17
N SER A 183 -25.74 -4.34 0.62
CA SER A 183 -25.12 -3.23 1.36
C SER A 183 -24.06 -2.46 0.56
N ILE A 184 -23.75 -2.86 -0.68
CA ILE A 184 -22.71 -2.24 -1.49
C ILE A 184 -23.31 -1.10 -2.34
N GLU A 185 -22.92 0.14 -2.01
CA GLU A 185 -23.40 1.33 -2.73
C GLU A 185 -22.80 1.44 -4.14
N ASN A 186 -21.48 1.22 -4.28
CA ASN A 186 -20.77 1.33 -5.56
C ASN A 186 -20.86 0.02 -6.37
N LYS A 187 -22.06 -0.32 -6.83
CA LYS A 187 -22.36 -1.53 -7.58
C LYS A 187 -22.92 -1.22 -8.96
N ILE A 188 -22.37 -1.84 -10.00
CA ILE A 188 -22.89 -1.85 -11.36
C ILE A 188 -23.50 -3.22 -11.61
N THR A 189 -24.82 -3.33 -11.70
CA THR A 189 -25.49 -4.60 -11.97
C THR A 189 -25.68 -4.82 -13.49
N ILE A 190 -25.23 -5.96 -13.96
CA ILE A 190 -25.35 -6.43 -15.34
C ILE A 190 -26.33 -7.61 -15.33
N GLU A 191 -27.51 -7.43 -15.91
CA GLU A 191 -28.53 -8.46 -16.04
C GLU A 191 -28.14 -9.47 -17.14
N ALA A 192 -27.62 -10.62 -16.70
CA ALA A 192 -26.97 -11.60 -17.56
C ALA A 192 -27.79 -12.88 -17.80
N ASN A 193 -29.12 -12.83 -17.62
CA ASN A 193 -30.03 -13.95 -17.94
C ASN A 193 -30.23 -14.17 -19.46
N ILE A 194 -29.59 -13.35 -20.27
CA ILE A 194 -29.74 -13.34 -21.72
C ILE A 194 -28.62 -14.18 -22.34
N ASP A 195 -28.98 -15.07 -23.28
CA ASP A 195 -27.99 -15.76 -24.11
C ASP A 195 -27.42 -14.83 -25.17
N THR A 196 -26.18 -14.34 -24.91
CA THR A 196 -25.47 -13.45 -25.82
C THR A 196 -24.76 -14.14 -26.99
N SER A 197 -24.82 -15.46 -27.08
CA SER A 197 -24.35 -16.20 -28.25
C SER A 197 -25.32 -16.04 -29.44
N VAL A 198 -26.58 -15.72 -29.16
CA VAL A 198 -27.60 -15.45 -30.17
C VAL A 198 -27.37 -14.08 -30.81
N VAL A 199 -27.40 -13.99 -32.12
CA VAL A 199 -27.08 -12.79 -32.90
C VAL A 199 -27.89 -11.56 -32.45
N GLU A 200 -29.19 -11.75 -32.15
CA GLU A 200 -30.09 -10.69 -31.70
C GLU A 200 -29.64 -10.02 -30.37
N ASN A 201 -28.90 -10.75 -29.54
CA ASN A 201 -28.48 -10.34 -28.23
C ASN A 201 -27.00 -9.83 -28.18
N GLN A 202 -26.25 -9.89 -29.29
CA GLN A 202 -24.85 -9.49 -29.33
C GLN A 202 -24.63 -8.03 -28.93
N ASN A 203 -25.58 -7.14 -29.28
CA ASN A 203 -25.54 -5.72 -28.90
C ASN A 203 -25.56 -5.51 -27.38
N LYS A 204 -26.12 -6.46 -26.60
CA LYS A 204 -26.15 -6.35 -25.14
C LYS A 204 -24.76 -6.35 -24.50
N ARG A 205 -23.83 -7.11 -25.05
CA ARG A 205 -22.44 -7.12 -24.55
C ARG A 205 -21.79 -5.74 -24.73
N ILE A 206 -22.06 -5.08 -25.86
CA ILE A 206 -21.56 -3.71 -26.13
C ILE A 206 -22.20 -2.72 -25.16
N GLU A 207 -23.51 -2.83 -24.89
CA GLU A 207 -24.22 -1.98 -23.92
C GLU A 207 -23.63 -2.14 -22.50
N TRP A 208 -23.31 -3.38 -22.09
CA TRP A 208 -22.70 -3.67 -20.80
C TRP A 208 -21.31 -3.03 -20.66
N VAL A 209 -20.46 -3.21 -21.68
CA VAL A 209 -19.14 -2.61 -21.72
C VAL A 209 -19.24 -1.08 -21.66
N ASN A 210 -20.11 -0.47 -22.46
CA ASN A 210 -20.30 0.99 -22.45
C ASN A 210 -20.84 1.52 -21.11
N THR A 211 -21.69 0.75 -20.42
CA THR A 211 -22.20 1.11 -19.09
C THR A 211 -21.09 1.13 -18.07
N ILE A 212 -20.23 0.12 -18.10
CA ILE A 212 -19.07 0.00 -17.20
C ILE A 212 -18.06 1.10 -17.51
N ASP A 213 -17.76 1.34 -18.80
CA ASP A 213 -16.82 2.38 -19.22
C ASP A 213 -17.23 3.76 -18.73
N LYS A 214 -18.52 4.13 -18.82
CA LYS A 214 -19.00 5.43 -18.31
C LYS A 214 -18.66 5.63 -16.83
N VAL A 215 -18.80 4.60 -16.01
CA VAL A 215 -18.51 4.69 -14.58
C VAL A 215 -16.99 4.77 -14.35
N ILE A 216 -16.21 3.90 -14.99
CA ILE A 216 -14.75 3.89 -14.85
C ILE A 216 -14.14 5.21 -15.35
N SER A 217 -14.55 5.67 -16.55
CA SER A 217 -14.04 6.90 -17.14
C SER A 217 -14.41 8.14 -16.31
N SER A 218 -15.62 8.19 -15.73
CA SER A 218 -15.99 9.27 -14.83
C SER A 218 -15.11 9.31 -13.57
N LYS A 219 -14.78 8.16 -12.99
CA LYS A 219 -13.90 8.07 -11.82
C LYS A 219 -12.45 8.46 -12.14
N ILE A 220 -11.93 8.06 -13.31
CA ILE A 220 -10.61 8.49 -13.77
C ILE A 220 -10.58 10.01 -13.92
N ASN A 221 -11.63 10.63 -14.52
CA ASN A 221 -11.71 12.07 -14.72
C ASN A 221 -11.80 12.81 -13.38
N ILE A 222 -12.65 12.38 -12.45
CA ILE A 222 -12.74 12.94 -11.10
C ILE A 222 -11.38 12.87 -10.40
N ASN A 223 -10.69 11.74 -10.45
CA ASN A 223 -9.36 11.61 -9.84
C ASN A 223 -8.31 12.46 -10.56
N ASN A 224 -8.42 12.65 -11.88
CA ASN A 224 -7.56 13.57 -12.60
C ASN A 224 -7.88 15.03 -12.23
N GLU A 225 -9.13 15.41 -12.07
CA GLU A 225 -9.54 16.75 -11.61
C GLU A 225 -9.10 16.99 -10.16
N ILE A 226 -9.32 16.03 -9.26
CA ILE A 226 -8.81 16.06 -7.89
C ILE A 226 -7.27 16.12 -7.90
N SER A 227 -6.59 15.35 -8.76
CA SER A 227 -5.13 15.41 -8.88
C SER A 227 -4.65 16.74 -9.49
N ILE A 228 -5.40 17.38 -10.36
CA ILE A 228 -5.09 18.72 -10.90
C ILE A 228 -5.37 19.79 -9.85
N GLU A 229 -6.44 19.68 -9.08
CA GLU A 229 -6.72 20.57 -7.93
C GLU A 229 -5.72 20.34 -6.79
N THR A 230 -5.32 19.07 -6.50
CA THR A 230 -4.30 18.75 -5.48
C THR A 230 -2.87 18.99 -5.95
N VAL A 231 -2.57 19.03 -7.24
CA VAL A 231 -1.27 19.51 -7.76
C VAL A 231 -1.13 21.02 -7.51
N ASN A 232 -2.23 21.75 -7.32
CA ASN A 232 -2.16 23.15 -6.86
C ASN A 232 -2.03 23.30 -5.34
N GLU A 233 -2.18 22.22 -4.52
CA GLU A 233 -1.98 22.25 -3.06
C GLU A 233 -1.58 20.89 -2.48
N ILE A 234 -0.44 20.31 -2.92
CA ILE A 234 0.24 19.35 -2.05
C ILE A 234 0.73 20.16 -0.85
N ASN A 235 0.07 19.97 0.29
CA ASN A 235 0.45 20.64 1.52
C ASN A 235 1.76 20.05 2.05
N TYR A 236 2.87 20.70 1.73
CA TYR A 236 4.18 20.34 2.25
C TYR A 236 4.39 20.97 3.61
N SER A 237 4.80 20.15 4.57
CA SER A 237 5.47 20.70 5.76
C SER A 237 6.92 21.01 5.43
N THR A 238 7.49 22.03 6.06
CA THR A 238 8.89 22.42 5.84
C THR A 238 9.71 22.10 7.09
N LEU A 239 10.72 21.25 6.94
CA LEU A 239 11.75 20.99 7.95
C LEU A 239 12.92 21.93 7.68
N THR A 240 13.26 22.78 8.68
CA THR A 240 14.54 23.49 8.71
C THR A 240 15.42 22.89 9.80
N PHE A 241 16.72 22.81 9.54
CA PHE A 241 17.70 22.20 10.45
C PHE A 241 19.01 22.97 10.43
N ASP A 242 19.71 22.92 11.56
CA ASP A 242 21.06 23.48 11.71
C ASP A 242 21.84 22.74 12.79
N GLY A 243 23.15 22.68 12.65
CA GLY A 243 24.06 22.05 13.60
C GLY A 243 25.14 23.01 14.12
N ALA A 244 25.28 23.11 15.42
CA ALA A 244 26.30 23.94 16.07
C ALA A 244 27.43 23.09 16.63
N CYS A 245 28.69 23.53 16.39
CA CYS A 245 29.88 22.90 16.94
C CYS A 245 30.86 24.00 17.43
N ARG A 246 31.03 24.11 18.75
CA ARG A 246 31.95 25.09 19.36
C ARG A 246 33.36 24.52 19.51
N GLY A 247 34.11 24.56 18.47
CA GLY A 247 35.38 23.85 18.26
C GLY A 247 35.22 22.83 17.16
N ASN A 248 36.21 22.57 16.33
CA ASN A 248 36.09 21.70 15.20
C ASN A 248 37.41 20.90 15.03
N PRO A 249 37.54 19.72 15.63
CA PRO A 249 36.50 18.92 16.31
C PRO A 249 36.17 19.38 17.75
N SER A 250 35.01 18.94 18.28
CA SER A 250 34.52 19.22 19.62
C SER A 250 33.98 17.95 20.29
N ASP A 251 33.99 17.96 21.63
CA ASP A 251 33.33 16.92 22.42
C ASP A 251 31.82 17.08 22.47
N LEU A 252 31.32 18.24 22.09
CA LEU A 252 29.90 18.58 22.19
C LEU A 252 29.43 19.25 20.91
N ILE A 253 28.29 18.80 20.41
CA ILE A 253 27.57 19.44 19.31
C ILE A 253 26.14 19.75 19.74
N GLY A 254 25.58 20.83 19.21
CA GLY A 254 24.16 21.18 19.35
C GLY A 254 23.44 20.93 18.05
N ILE A 255 22.18 20.55 18.13
CA ILE A 255 21.29 20.42 16.99
C ILE A 255 20.03 21.25 17.19
N GLY A 256 19.55 21.82 16.11
CA GLY A 256 18.28 22.54 16.07
C GLY A 256 17.50 22.16 14.83
N CYS A 257 16.25 21.75 15.00
CA CYS A 257 15.34 21.54 13.89
C CYS A 257 13.92 21.95 14.25
N LEU A 258 13.16 22.37 13.23
CA LEU A 258 11.76 22.70 13.40
C LEU A 258 10.99 22.34 12.12
N ILE A 259 9.73 21.95 12.32
CA ILE A 259 8.80 21.67 11.23
C ILE A 259 7.69 22.68 11.26
N THR A 260 7.45 23.32 10.12
CA THR A 260 6.37 24.28 9.93
C THR A 260 5.41 23.80 8.83
N ASN A 261 4.16 24.23 8.93
CA ASN A 261 3.17 24.09 7.89
C ASN A 261 2.40 25.41 7.78
N ASN A 262 2.38 26.01 6.58
CA ASN A 262 1.77 27.32 6.34
C ASN A 262 2.15 28.35 7.41
N ASP A 263 3.46 28.53 7.65
CA ASP A 263 4.07 29.43 8.65
C ASP A 263 3.73 29.11 10.12
N THR A 264 2.99 28.04 10.38
CA THR A 264 2.71 27.59 11.75
C THR A 264 3.71 26.51 12.16
N VAL A 265 4.37 26.70 13.30
CA VAL A 265 5.29 25.69 13.86
C VAL A 265 4.48 24.51 14.39
N LEU A 266 4.68 23.33 13.82
CA LEU A 266 4.08 22.08 14.27
C LEU A 266 4.87 21.48 15.43
N CYS A 267 6.18 21.39 15.28
CA CYS A 267 7.09 20.86 16.30
C CYS A 267 8.49 21.42 16.09
N LYS A 268 9.30 21.40 17.16
CA LYS A 268 10.69 21.83 17.14
C LYS A 268 11.50 21.08 18.17
N LYS A 269 12.80 20.93 17.91
CA LYS A 269 13.76 20.28 18.80
C LYS A 269 15.01 21.12 18.93
N SER A 270 15.53 21.21 20.16
CA SER A 270 16.84 21.79 20.51
C SER A 270 17.47 20.79 21.46
N ASP A 271 18.55 20.13 21.04
CA ASP A 271 19.19 19.05 21.78
C ASP A 271 20.69 19.04 21.53
N TYR A 272 21.48 18.34 22.36
CA TYR A 272 22.92 18.23 22.21
C TYR A 272 23.40 16.77 22.27
N TYR A 273 24.57 16.53 21.66
CA TYR A 273 25.22 15.22 21.65
C TYR A 273 26.66 15.30 22.12
N ILE A 274 27.09 14.27 22.86
CA ILE A 274 28.47 14.12 23.35
C ILE A 274 29.26 13.29 22.36
N MET A 275 30.29 13.85 21.73
CA MET A 275 30.98 13.30 20.56
C MET A 275 32.38 12.76 20.85
N LYS A 276 32.89 12.89 22.09
CA LYS A 276 34.25 12.45 22.45
C LYS A 276 35.31 12.88 21.43
N ASN A 277 35.41 14.19 21.16
CA ASN A 277 36.31 14.83 20.20
C ASN A 277 36.07 14.42 18.71
N ARG A 278 34.85 13.98 18.38
CA ARG A 278 34.45 13.61 17.00
C ARG A 278 33.44 14.56 16.38
N GLY A 279 32.91 15.53 17.16
CA GLY A 279 31.93 16.51 16.69
C GLY A 279 32.59 17.49 15.71
N THR A 280 32.03 17.60 14.52
CA THR A 280 32.37 18.60 13.53
C THR A 280 31.14 19.31 13.03
N ASN A 281 31.27 20.46 12.38
CA ASN A 281 30.12 21.17 11.81
C ASN A 281 29.28 20.27 10.87
N ASN A 282 29.93 19.45 10.03
CA ASN A 282 29.21 18.57 9.14
C ASN A 282 28.49 17.42 9.89
N VAL A 283 29.08 16.93 10.99
CA VAL A 283 28.44 15.92 11.84
C VAL A 283 27.22 16.50 12.53
N SER A 284 27.33 17.72 13.12
CA SER A 284 26.19 18.37 13.78
C SER A 284 25.04 18.66 12.80
N GLU A 285 25.34 19.07 11.58
CA GLU A 285 24.38 19.28 10.52
C GLU A 285 23.62 17.98 10.14
N TYR A 286 24.35 16.86 9.94
CA TYR A 286 23.70 15.58 9.68
C TYR A 286 22.83 15.10 10.84
N MET A 287 23.31 15.25 12.08
CA MET A 287 22.54 14.88 13.26
C MET A 287 21.24 15.70 13.38
N ALA A 288 21.31 17.02 13.09
CA ALA A 288 20.14 17.88 13.05
C ALA A 288 19.12 17.47 11.97
N LEU A 289 19.61 17.08 10.78
CA LEU A 289 18.77 16.55 9.71
C LEU A 289 18.11 15.22 10.11
N ILE A 290 18.87 14.29 10.69
CA ILE A 290 18.35 12.97 11.15
C ILE A 290 17.27 13.16 12.20
N ASP A 291 17.51 13.97 13.22
CA ASP A 291 16.52 14.25 14.26
C ASP A 291 15.26 14.93 13.70
N GLY A 292 15.43 15.83 12.74
CA GLY A 292 14.31 16.48 12.05
C GLY A 292 13.49 15.49 11.21
N LEU A 293 14.13 14.56 10.51
CA LEU A 293 13.46 13.50 9.75
C LEU A 293 12.71 12.53 10.67
N GLN A 294 13.32 12.12 11.80
CA GLN A 294 12.66 11.28 12.80
C GLN A 294 11.40 11.96 13.36
N MET A 295 11.53 13.23 13.72
CA MET A 295 10.41 14.04 14.22
C MET A 295 9.29 14.16 13.17
N ALA A 296 9.60 14.28 11.88
CA ALA A 296 8.61 14.30 10.80
C ALA A 296 7.87 12.96 10.65
N VAL A 297 8.57 11.83 10.79
CA VAL A 297 7.98 10.49 10.80
C VAL A 297 7.04 10.30 11.99
N GLU A 298 7.47 10.71 13.21
CA GLU A 298 6.65 10.62 14.43
C GLU A 298 5.36 11.43 14.34
N HIS A 299 5.35 12.52 13.55
CA HIS A 299 4.17 13.36 13.31
C HIS A 299 3.37 12.94 12.07
N ASN A 300 3.66 11.78 11.48
CA ASN A 300 2.97 11.23 10.31
C ASN A 300 2.93 12.19 9.10
N ILE A 301 4.02 12.92 8.87
CA ILE A 301 4.15 13.84 7.74
C ILE A 301 4.55 13.04 6.50
N SER A 302 3.73 13.10 5.45
CA SER A 302 4.00 12.38 4.19
C SER A 302 4.71 13.22 3.12
N ASN A 303 4.56 14.55 3.16
CA ASN A 303 5.16 15.45 2.18
C ASN A 303 6.06 16.47 2.88
N LEU A 304 7.36 16.44 2.56
CA LEU A 304 8.35 17.21 3.30
C LEU A 304 9.27 18.01 2.37
N ASN A 305 9.34 19.33 2.59
CA ASN A 305 10.41 20.17 2.08
C ASN A 305 11.50 20.28 3.14
N ILE A 306 12.73 19.98 2.79
CA ILE A 306 13.88 20.10 3.67
C ILE A 306 14.70 21.32 3.23
N GLU A 307 14.85 22.26 4.13
CA GLU A 307 15.60 23.48 3.92
C GLU A 307 16.77 23.56 4.92
N GLY A 308 17.98 23.78 4.46
CA GLY A 308 19.17 23.94 5.29
C GLY A 308 20.20 24.85 4.62
N ASP A 309 21.06 25.49 5.40
CA ASP A 309 22.11 26.37 4.88
C ASP A 309 23.46 25.66 4.66
N SER A 310 23.52 24.35 4.99
CA SER A 310 24.63 23.50 4.64
C SER A 310 24.54 22.99 3.18
N GLN A 311 25.17 23.72 2.27
CA GLN A 311 25.20 23.32 0.85
C GLN A 311 25.78 21.92 0.63
N LEU A 312 26.75 21.51 1.49
CA LEU A 312 27.37 20.21 1.44
C LEU A 312 26.32 19.11 1.68
N ILE A 313 25.57 19.20 2.78
CA ILE A 313 24.57 18.21 3.18
C ILE A 313 23.46 18.14 2.13
N ILE A 314 22.90 19.26 1.71
CA ILE A 314 21.86 19.33 0.69
C ILE A 314 22.32 18.68 -0.64
N ASN A 315 23.56 18.95 -1.08
CA ASN A 315 24.09 18.36 -2.30
C ASN A 315 24.42 16.86 -2.16
N GLN A 316 24.76 16.38 -0.98
CA GLN A 316 24.93 14.95 -0.72
C GLN A 316 23.58 14.25 -0.72
N MET A 317 22.57 14.74 -0.02
CA MET A 317 21.25 14.15 0.02
C MET A 317 20.54 14.12 -1.35
N THR A 318 20.80 15.11 -2.20
CA THR A 318 20.30 15.13 -3.60
C THR A 318 21.16 14.32 -4.58
N GLY A 319 22.23 13.67 -4.14
CA GLY A 319 23.12 12.88 -4.99
C GLY A 319 24.04 13.70 -5.91
N LYS A 320 24.09 15.04 -5.77
CA LYS A 320 25.00 15.91 -6.54
C LYS A 320 26.45 15.75 -6.09
N TYR A 321 26.67 15.43 -4.81
CA TYR A 321 27.99 15.21 -4.23
C TYR A 321 28.06 13.81 -3.61
N ASN A 322 29.20 13.14 -3.80
CA ASN A 322 29.49 11.89 -3.11
C ASN A 322 29.97 12.15 -1.68
N VAL A 323 29.59 11.30 -0.75
CA VAL A 323 30.08 11.31 0.64
C VAL A 323 31.43 10.61 0.69
N LYS A 324 32.54 11.39 0.80
CA LYS A 324 33.90 10.87 0.83
C LYS A 324 34.43 10.67 2.25
N ALA A 325 33.96 11.45 3.22
CA ALA A 325 34.41 11.39 4.59
C ALA A 325 33.81 10.16 5.31
N GLU A 326 34.63 9.27 5.81
CA GLU A 326 34.24 8.01 6.45
C GLU A 326 33.29 8.21 7.64
N ASN A 327 33.53 9.26 8.42
CA ASN A 327 32.70 9.61 9.59
C ASN A 327 31.31 10.16 9.24
N LEU A 328 31.10 10.58 7.97
CA LEU A 328 29.78 11.06 7.50
C LEU A 328 28.97 9.97 6.80
N LYS A 329 29.58 8.88 6.35
CA LYS A 329 28.87 7.81 5.62
C LYS A 329 27.73 7.20 6.43
N PRO A 330 27.92 6.78 7.69
CA PRO A 330 26.83 6.20 8.49
C PRO A 330 25.65 7.20 8.66
N LEU A 331 25.95 8.47 8.90
CA LEU A 331 24.93 9.50 9.06
C LEU A 331 24.16 9.77 7.76
N TYR A 332 24.86 9.75 6.63
CA TYR A 332 24.24 9.86 5.32
C TYR A 332 23.29 8.69 5.03
N GLU A 333 23.73 7.45 5.30
CA GLU A 333 22.90 6.26 5.09
C GLU A 333 21.66 6.27 6.01
N GLU A 334 21.80 6.68 7.26
CA GLU A 334 20.68 6.83 8.19
C GLU A 334 19.69 7.89 7.70
N ALA A 335 20.17 9.06 7.29
CA ALA A 335 19.31 10.12 6.73
C ALA A 335 18.60 9.66 5.45
N LYS A 336 19.27 8.89 4.58
CA LYS A 336 18.66 8.31 3.37
C LYS A 336 17.57 7.31 3.71
N LEU A 337 17.80 6.43 4.67
CA LEU A 337 16.82 5.43 5.11
C LEU A 337 15.57 6.12 5.70
N LEU A 338 15.75 7.15 6.52
CA LEU A 338 14.63 7.93 7.05
C LEU A 338 13.86 8.67 5.95
N ALA A 339 14.55 9.14 4.92
CA ALA A 339 13.93 9.83 3.79
C ALA A 339 13.00 8.92 2.95
N GLU A 340 13.17 7.60 3.01
CA GLU A 340 12.29 6.62 2.33
C GLU A 340 10.87 6.55 2.93
N ASN A 341 10.65 7.09 4.14
CA ASN A 341 9.32 7.13 4.78
C ASN A 341 8.39 8.20 4.19
N PHE A 342 8.87 9.11 3.35
CA PHE A 342 8.08 10.21 2.82
C PHE A 342 7.60 9.93 1.40
N ASP A 343 6.33 10.24 1.13
CA ASP A 343 5.75 10.11 -0.21
C ASP A 343 6.40 11.10 -1.20
N ASN A 344 6.62 12.34 -0.72
CA ASN A 344 7.30 13.38 -1.48
C ASN A 344 8.29 14.12 -0.58
N ILE A 345 9.55 14.16 -1.00
CA ILE A 345 10.62 14.85 -0.28
C ILE A 345 11.42 15.72 -1.24
N ASN A 346 11.58 16.99 -0.88
CA ASN A 346 12.35 17.95 -1.64
C ASN A 346 13.47 18.53 -0.76
N TYR A 347 14.62 18.78 -1.36
CA TYR A 347 15.77 19.38 -0.67
C TYR A 347 16.11 20.73 -1.30
N LYS A 348 16.23 21.76 -0.47
CA LYS A 348 16.54 23.11 -0.91
C LYS A 348 17.60 23.73 -0.01
N HIS A 349 18.68 24.20 -0.63
CA HIS A 349 19.67 25.04 0.05
C HIS A 349 19.11 26.45 0.22
N ILE A 350 19.14 26.96 1.44
CA ILE A 350 18.75 28.33 1.79
C ILE A 350 19.96 29.11 2.32
N LYS A 351 19.88 30.44 2.26
CA LYS A 351 20.92 31.25 2.86
C LYS A 351 20.74 31.29 4.39
N ARG A 352 21.82 31.39 5.13
CA ARG A 352 21.83 31.43 6.61
C ARG A 352 20.87 32.46 7.21
N GLU A 353 20.65 33.58 6.53
CA GLU A 353 19.68 34.59 6.94
C GLU A 353 18.23 34.10 7.02
N TYR A 354 17.91 32.97 6.33
CA TYR A 354 16.60 32.30 6.34
C TYR A 354 16.56 31.06 7.25
N ASN A 355 17.70 30.65 7.88
CA ASN A 355 17.78 29.48 8.77
C ASN A 355 17.92 29.90 10.27
N LYS A 356 17.56 31.14 10.63
CA LYS A 356 17.81 31.71 11.94
C LYS A 356 17.19 30.95 13.11
N GLU A 357 16.00 30.43 12.97
CA GLU A 357 15.31 29.69 14.04
C GLU A 357 16.01 28.36 14.34
N ALA A 358 16.43 27.61 13.32
CA ALA A 358 17.19 26.38 13.51
C ALA A 358 18.58 26.66 14.08
N ASP A 359 19.31 27.68 13.57
CA ASP A 359 20.60 28.14 14.11
C ASP A 359 20.47 28.53 15.60
N LYS A 360 19.41 29.25 15.95
CA LYS A 360 19.12 29.61 17.33
C LYS A 360 18.91 28.38 18.21
N LEU A 361 18.08 27.42 17.78
CA LEU A 361 17.83 26.20 18.52
C LEU A 361 19.12 25.39 18.73
N ALA A 362 19.96 25.23 17.70
CA ALA A 362 21.22 24.53 17.78
C ALA A 362 22.21 25.22 18.78
N ASN A 363 22.25 26.52 18.79
CA ASN A 363 23.08 27.28 19.75
C ASN A 363 22.52 27.25 21.17
N GLU A 364 21.20 27.38 21.38
CA GLU A 364 20.53 27.25 22.66
C GLU A 364 20.79 25.89 23.31
N ALA A 365 20.83 24.81 22.50
CA ALA A 365 21.17 23.46 22.95
C ALA A 365 22.54 23.45 23.68
N LEU A 366 23.54 24.10 23.12
CA LEU A 366 24.88 24.19 23.70
C LEU A 366 24.95 25.17 24.89
N ASP A 367 24.15 26.24 24.91
CA ASP A 367 24.11 27.20 26.00
C ASP A 367 23.45 26.64 27.27
N ASN A 368 22.50 25.74 27.10
CA ASN A 368 21.75 25.06 28.17
C ASN A 368 22.50 23.87 28.79
N VAL A 369 23.66 23.49 28.28
CA VAL A 369 24.46 22.41 28.87
C VAL A 369 24.97 22.83 30.23
N CYS A 370 24.55 22.13 31.30
CA CYS A 370 24.99 22.40 32.64
C CYS A 370 26.50 22.15 32.77
N PRO A 371 27.32 23.18 33.14
CA PRO A 371 28.77 23.00 33.28
C PRO A 371 29.21 21.97 34.34
N GLY A 372 28.31 21.64 35.28
CA GLY A 372 28.55 20.61 36.30
C GLY A 372 28.11 19.19 35.90
N CYS A 373 27.36 19.05 34.82
CA CYS A 373 26.89 17.74 34.32
C CYS A 373 27.89 17.10 33.36
N TYR A 374 28.66 17.89 32.64
CA TYR A 374 29.62 17.45 31.65
C TYR A 374 30.72 16.50 32.18
N PRO A 375 31.36 16.73 33.32
CA PRO A 375 32.34 15.82 33.91
C PRO A 375 31.72 14.50 34.42
N ARG A 376 30.49 14.53 34.96
CA ARG A 376 29.81 13.33 35.50
C ARG A 376 29.34 12.39 34.40
N LEU A 377 28.99 12.91 33.23
CA LEU A 377 28.61 12.09 32.07
C LEU A 377 29.82 11.34 31.50
N GLN A 378 31.05 11.85 31.64
CA GLN A 378 32.26 11.15 31.23
C GLN A 378 32.59 9.95 32.13
N GLU A 379 32.21 9.97 33.42
CA GLU A 379 32.52 8.87 34.36
C GLU A 379 31.50 7.75 34.37
N ASN A 380 30.21 7.98 34.04
CA ASN A 380 29.13 7.02 34.21
C ASN A 380 28.69 6.27 32.94
N GLN A 381 29.27 6.56 31.77
CA GLN A 381 28.74 6.03 30.50
C GLN A 381 29.70 5.12 29.73
N GLN A 382 30.24 4.10 30.40
CA GLN A 382 30.79 2.94 29.68
C GLN A 382 29.72 1.92 29.22
N ALA A 383 28.42 2.15 29.48
CA ALA A 383 27.38 1.13 29.39
C ALA A 383 26.45 1.19 28.16
N HIS A 384 26.32 2.30 27.45
CA HIS A 384 25.44 2.39 26.27
C HIS A 384 26.07 3.22 25.15
N MET A 385 26.98 2.60 24.42
CA MET A 385 27.42 3.09 23.12
C MET A 385 26.74 2.29 22.03
N ASP A 386 26.11 2.98 21.09
CA ASP A 386 25.87 2.40 19.80
C ASP A 386 27.23 2.28 19.09
N PRO A 387 27.70 1.05 18.78
CA PRO A 387 29.08 0.85 18.31
C PRO A 387 29.36 1.47 16.96
N ASP A 388 28.35 1.79 16.16
CA ASP A 388 28.52 2.21 14.78
C ASP A 388 28.58 3.72 14.58
N ILE A 389 27.99 4.53 15.45
CA ILE A 389 27.93 6.00 15.29
C ILE A 389 28.83 6.75 16.28
N GLY A 390 29.23 6.12 17.38
CA GLY A 390 30.11 6.72 18.39
C GLY A 390 29.48 7.89 19.17
N CYS A 391 28.15 7.96 19.19
CA CYS A 391 27.34 9.02 19.77
C CYS A 391 26.49 8.49 20.92
N LEU A 392 26.30 9.29 21.96
CA LEU A 392 25.41 9.02 23.11
C LEU A 392 24.16 9.88 22.99
N LYS A 393 22.99 9.23 22.97
CA LYS A 393 21.70 9.91 23.15
C LYS A 393 21.40 10.05 24.64
N ASN A 394 21.01 11.24 25.08
CA ASN A 394 20.47 11.48 26.41
C ASN A 394 18.98 11.18 26.47
#